data_8465b716a75dfbf746482f2d5e7ebcc4
#
_entry.id   8465b716a75dfbf746482f2d5e7ebcc4
#
_cell.length_a   1.000
_cell.length_b   1.000
_cell.length_c   1.000
_cell.angle_alpha   90.00
_cell.angle_beta   90.00
_cell.angle_gamma   90.00
#
_symmetry.space_group_name_H-M   'P 1'
#
loop_
_entity.id
_entity.type
_entity.pdbx_description
1 polymer ?
#
loop_
_entity_poly.entity_id
_entity_poly.type
_entity_poly.pdbx_seq_one_letter_code
_entity_poly.pdbx_strand_id
1 'polypeptide(L)'
;MNQADVSKLMSQLRIAVKPHRNLRNPDGPEGRLLKLRKTVTALVKHERIELYYNRADEARGYAELLISNAIRYGDRHKATMELADYWLLEKQLVHKLFKVLVPRLENCNYSYTRLYKAPRDYPGMYYRKSVLELRGNPYPTLVTDFTNNRNLIHNVLLDEARKDYRRERLAELANKIAAESAENEKKAEAVSEPKITEQVVNSESKAELKGVEQVEKV
;
A
#
# COMPACT_ATOMS: atom_id res chain seq x y z
N MET A 1 -4.79 16.03 21.12
CA MET A 1 -5.20 14.70 20.64
C MET A 1 -6.48 14.30 21.36
N ASN A 2 -7.47 13.83 20.63
CA ASN A 2 -8.72 13.34 21.22
C ASN A 2 -8.50 11.95 21.81
N GLN A 3 -9.26 11.59 22.83
CA GLN A 3 -9.16 10.29 23.50
C GLN A 3 -9.41 9.11 22.56
N ALA A 4 -10.24 9.30 21.52
CA ALA A 4 -10.46 8.33 20.47
C ALA A 4 -9.22 8.07 19.62
N ASP A 5 -8.42 9.10 19.32
CA ASP A 5 -7.18 8.96 18.55
C ASP A 5 -6.10 8.24 19.38
N VAL A 6 -6.06 8.51 20.69
CA VAL A 6 -5.16 7.81 21.61
C VAL A 6 -5.54 6.33 21.72
N SER A 7 -6.82 6.00 21.84
CA SER A 7 -7.31 4.62 21.89
C SER A 7 -7.00 3.88 20.57
N LYS A 8 -7.16 4.54 19.42
CA LYS A 8 -6.83 4.00 18.12
C LYS A 8 -5.35 3.70 17.96
N LEU A 9 -4.47 4.59 18.44
CA LEU A 9 -3.02 4.37 18.46
C LEU A 9 -2.61 3.26 19.44
N MET A 10 -3.28 3.13 20.58
CA MET A 10 -3.02 2.03 21.53
C MET A 10 -3.40 0.68 20.96
N SER A 11 -4.48 0.59 20.17
CA SER A 11 -4.88 -0.66 19.53
C SER A 11 -3.90 -1.12 18.45
N GLN A 12 -3.04 -0.22 17.94
CA GLN A 12 -2.02 -0.53 16.94
C GLN A 12 -0.76 -1.18 17.53
N LEU A 13 -0.52 -1.01 18.83
CA LEU A 13 0.63 -1.63 19.49
C LEU A 13 0.36 -3.12 19.72
N ARG A 14 0.70 -3.95 18.73
CA ARG A 14 0.48 -5.40 18.76
C ARG A 14 1.54 -6.20 19.50
N ILE A 15 2.62 -5.56 19.92
CA ILE A 15 3.71 -6.21 20.63
C ILE A 15 3.60 -5.85 22.10
N ALA A 16 3.13 -6.81 22.91
CA ALA A 16 3.22 -6.69 24.35
C ALA A 16 4.67 -6.82 24.80
N VAL A 17 5.11 -5.92 25.68
CA VAL A 17 6.40 -6.08 26.38
C VAL A 17 6.25 -7.25 27.33
N LYS A 18 6.97 -8.33 27.06
CA LYS A 18 6.89 -9.55 27.88
C LYS A 18 7.37 -9.26 29.30
N PRO A 19 6.64 -9.67 30.33
CA PRO A 19 7.10 -9.54 31.71
C PRO A 19 8.28 -10.47 32.00
N HIS A 20 8.45 -11.54 31.22
CA HIS A 20 9.53 -12.52 31.40
C HIS A 20 10.82 -12.02 30.75
N ARG A 21 11.88 -11.97 31.53
CA ARG A 21 13.19 -11.47 31.13
C ARG A 21 14.08 -12.62 30.66
N ASN A 22 14.42 -12.64 29.37
CA ASN A 22 15.27 -13.65 28.75
C ASN A 22 16.74 -13.25 28.64
N LEU A 23 17.07 -11.99 28.86
CA LEU A 23 18.44 -11.49 28.76
C LEU A 23 19.17 -11.68 30.08
N ARG A 24 20.38 -12.25 30.03
CA ARG A 24 21.26 -12.38 31.20
C ARG A 24 21.64 -11.01 31.77
N ASN A 25 21.84 -10.96 33.05
CA ASN A 25 22.12 -9.78 33.86
C ASN A 25 23.58 -9.79 34.36
N PRO A 26 24.60 -9.57 33.48
CA PRO A 26 25.99 -9.75 33.86
C PRO A 26 26.44 -8.76 34.94
N ASP A 27 25.95 -7.49 34.86
CA ASP A 27 26.36 -6.41 35.76
C ASP A 27 25.15 -5.91 36.58
N GLY A 28 24.25 -6.82 36.96
CA GLY A 28 23.02 -6.46 37.68
C GLY A 28 21.97 -5.76 36.77
N PRO A 29 20.93 -5.16 37.38
CA PRO A 29 19.84 -4.55 36.61
C PRO A 29 20.28 -3.35 35.76
N GLU A 30 21.24 -2.57 36.19
CA GLU A 30 21.77 -1.43 35.42
C GLU A 30 22.52 -1.86 34.17
N GLY A 31 23.36 -2.87 34.26
CA GLY A 31 24.07 -3.42 33.12
C GLY A 31 23.14 -3.99 32.06
N ARG A 32 22.04 -4.62 32.50
CA ARG A 32 21.00 -5.10 31.60
C ARG A 32 20.32 -3.94 30.85
N LEU A 33 19.90 -2.90 31.58
CA LEU A 33 19.28 -1.71 30.98
C LEU A 33 20.23 -0.98 30.03
N LEU A 34 21.49 -0.83 30.40
CA LEU A 34 22.50 -0.22 29.53
C LEU A 34 22.68 -1.01 28.24
N LYS A 35 22.69 -2.34 28.31
CA LYS A 35 22.77 -3.21 27.14
C LYS A 35 21.55 -3.06 26.22
N LEU A 36 20.35 -2.92 26.78
CA LEU A 36 19.12 -2.65 26.01
C LEU A 36 19.14 -1.25 25.39
N ARG A 37 19.56 -0.22 26.16
CA ARG A 37 19.72 1.15 25.66
C ARG A 37 20.69 1.21 24.47
N LYS A 38 21.87 0.58 24.59
CA LYS A 38 22.82 0.46 23.47
C LYS A 38 22.19 -0.20 22.25
N THR A 39 21.31 -1.19 22.44
CA THR A 39 20.63 -1.88 21.33
C THR A 39 19.58 -1.00 20.67
N VAL A 40 18.76 -0.31 21.44
CA VAL A 40 17.74 0.64 20.92
C VAL A 40 18.43 1.78 20.16
N THR A 41 19.51 2.34 20.74
CA THR A 41 20.32 3.37 20.09
C THR A 41 20.88 2.88 18.73
N ALA A 42 21.46 1.68 18.70
CA ALA A 42 21.98 1.08 17.46
C ALA A 42 20.85 0.83 16.42
N LEU A 43 19.68 0.40 16.87
CA LEU A 43 18.53 0.21 15.99
C LEU A 43 18.07 1.53 15.34
N VAL A 44 17.96 2.60 16.11
CA VAL A 44 17.59 3.93 15.58
C VAL A 44 18.67 4.47 14.64
N LYS A 45 19.94 4.22 14.95
CA LYS A 45 21.09 4.68 14.16
C LYS A 45 21.19 3.97 12.81
N HIS A 46 21.19 2.65 12.82
CA HIS A 46 21.45 1.81 11.65
C HIS A 46 20.18 1.28 10.98
N GLU A 47 19.03 1.37 11.61
CA GLU A 47 17.71 0.90 11.14
C GLU A 47 17.62 -0.62 10.89
N ARG A 48 18.73 -1.31 10.74
CA ARG A 48 18.85 -2.79 10.63
C ARG A 48 20.08 -3.24 11.37
N ILE A 49 19.90 -4.15 12.32
CA ILE A 49 21.00 -4.71 13.14
C ILE A 49 20.85 -6.22 13.29
N GLU A 50 21.97 -6.92 13.28
CA GLU A 50 22.04 -8.34 13.58
C GLU A 50 22.52 -8.56 15.02
N LEU A 51 21.81 -9.37 15.77
CA LEU A 51 22.13 -9.65 17.17
C LEU A 51 21.52 -10.99 17.64
N TYR A 52 21.87 -11.40 18.85
CA TYR A 52 21.28 -12.60 19.46
C TYR A 52 19.78 -12.41 19.71
N TYR A 53 19.00 -13.48 19.44
CA TYR A 53 17.55 -13.47 19.49
C TYR A 53 16.99 -12.92 20.80
N ASN A 54 17.47 -13.40 21.95
CA ASN A 54 16.98 -12.97 23.27
C ASN A 54 17.12 -11.45 23.47
N ARG A 55 18.24 -10.90 23.00
CA ARG A 55 18.51 -9.44 23.09
C ARG A 55 17.61 -8.67 22.13
N ALA A 56 17.37 -9.19 20.92
CA ALA A 56 16.49 -8.59 19.94
C ALA A 56 15.03 -8.58 20.41
N ASP A 57 14.55 -9.70 20.95
CA ASP A 57 13.16 -9.86 21.41
C ASP A 57 12.81 -8.86 22.53
N GLU A 58 13.71 -8.70 23.52
CA GLU A 58 13.51 -7.72 24.59
C GLU A 58 13.65 -6.28 24.10
N ALA A 59 14.69 -5.96 23.33
CA ALA A 59 14.92 -4.61 22.83
C ALA A 59 13.79 -4.13 21.91
N ARG A 60 13.18 -5.05 21.17
CA ARG A 60 12.05 -4.80 20.29
C ARG A 60 10.88 -4.14 21.02
N GLY A 61 10.49 -4.70 22.19
CA GLY A 61 9.38 -4.15 22.98
C GLY A 61 9.62 -2.70 23.42
N TYR A 62 10.83 -2.39 23.87
CA TYR A 62 11.18 -1.03 24.27
C TYR A 62 11.27 -0.05 23.10
N ALA A 63 11.79 -0.50 21.97
CA ALA A 63 11.80 0.31 20.75
C ALA A 63 10.39 0.63 20.25
N GLU A 64 9.49 -0.34 20.24
CA GLU A 64 8.08 -0.15 19.89
C GLU A 64 7.37 0.84 20.81
N LEU A 65 7.59 0.74 22.14
CA LEU A 65 7.06 1.69 23.10
C LEU A 65 7.59 3.11 22.87
N LEU A 66 8.90 3.24 22.63
CA LEU A 66 9.52 4.54 22.37
C LEU A 66 8.93 5.21 21.15
N ILE A 67 8.84 4.48 20.03
CA ILE A 67 8.29 4.99 18.78
C ILE A 67 6.79 5.31 18.91
N SER A 68 6.02 4.44 19.57
CA SER A 68 4.59 4.68 19.81
C SER A 68 4.35 5.95 20.62
N ASN A 69 5.14 6.16 21.68
CA ASN A 69 5.04 7.38 22.49
C ASN A 69 5.47 8.61 21.69
N ALA A 70 6.51 8.51 20.87
CA ALA A 70 6.95 9.60 20.02
C ALA A 70 5.90 10.01 18.97
N ILE A 71 5.21 9.05 18.36
CA ILE A 71 4.11 9.31 17.41
C ILE A 71 2.90 9.91 18.12
N ARG A 72 2.54 9.39 19.30
CA ARG A 72 1.35 9.78 20.03
C ARG A 72 1.43 11.19 20.61
N TYR A 73 2.53 11.52 21.25
CA TYR A 73 2.67 12.74 22.02
C TYR A 73 3.52 13.82 21.33
N GLY A 74 4.32 13.42 20.35
CA GLY A 74 5.20 14.33 19.63
C GLY A 74 6.37 14.84 20.44
N ASP A 75 7.03 15.84 19.90
CA ASP A 75 8.24 16.47 20.45
C ASP A 75 7.96 17.52 21.55
N ARG A 76 6.71 18.02 21.63
CA ARG A 76 6.33 19.03 22.64
C ARG A 76 6.07 18.46 24.04
N HIS A 77 5.89 17.16 24.13
CA HIS A 77 5.58 16.50 25.40
C HIS A 77 6.87 16.20 26.19
N LYS A 78 7.04 16.88 27.32
CA LYS A 78 8.26 16.80 28.15
C LYS A 78 8.63 15.37 28.55
N ALA A 79 7.67 14.58 29.05
CA ALA A 79 7.93 13.21 29.48
C ALA A 79 8.37 12.29 28.31
N THR A 80 7.88 12.52 27.08
CA THR A 80 8.32 11.78 25.90
C THR A 80 9.73 12.15 25.51
N MET A 81 10.10 13.42 25.63
CA MET A 81 11.47 13.89 25.39
C MET A 81 12.45 13.31 26.41
N GLU A 82 12.10 13.30 27.69
CA GLU A 82 12.90 12.70 28.76
C GLU A 82 13.06 11.18 28.52
N LEU A 83 12.00 10.48 28.09
CA LEU A 83 12.04 9.07 27.74
C LEU A 83 12.96 8.82 26.54
N ALA A 84 12.87 9.63 25.50
CA ALA A 84 13.74 9.54 24.32
C ALA A 84 15.20 9.81 24.70
N ASP A 85 15.45 10.81 25.52
CA ASP A 85 16.79 11.12 26.03
C ASP A 85 17.37 10.01 26.90
N TYR A 86 16.55 9.34 27.68
CA TYR A 86 16.95 8.18 28.47
C TYR A 86 17.33 6.98 27.58
N TRP A 87 16.50 6.62 26.59
CA TRP A 87 16.73 5.44 25.76
C TRP A 87 17.83 5.63 24.72
N LEU A 88 17.98 6.84 24.18
CA LEU A 88 18.98 7.14 23.16
C LEU A 88 20.23 7.72 23.77
N LEU A 89 21.33 6.99 23.69
CA LEU A 89 22.63 7.42 24.25
C LEU A 89 23.23 8.57 23.42
N GLU A 90 22.99 8.56 22.09
CA GLU A 90 23.45 9.61 21.18
C GLU A 90 22.34 10.65 21.01
N LYS A 91 22.54 11.88 21.48
CA LYS A 91 21.51 12.93 21.48
C LYS A 91 21.02 13.34 20.09
N GLN A 92 21.88 13.29 19.10
CA GLN A 92 21.51 13.55 17.69
C GLN A 92 20.44 12.56 17.17
N LEU A 93 20.34 11.35 17.71
CA LEU A 93 19.34 10.38 17.30
C LEU A 93 17.93 10.73 17.79
N VAL A 94 17.79 11.60 18.78
CA VAL A 94 16.49 12.16 19.19
C VAL A 94 15.89 12.96 18.04
N HIS A 95 16.69 13.77 17.33
CA HIS A 95 16.23 14.45 16.13
C HIS A 95 15.84 13.47 15.02
N LYS A 96 16.63 12.41 14.80
CA LYS A 96 16.28 11.35 13.82
C LYS A 96 14.95 10.70 14.19
N LEU A 97 14.70 10.43 15.47
CA LEU A 97 13.45 9.83 15.93
C LEU A 97 12.24 10.71 15.55
N PHE A 98 12.25 11.99 15.94
CA PHE A 98 11.09 12.87 15.75
C PHE A 98 10.96 13.41 14.31
N LYS A 99 12.04 13.71 13.62
CA LYS A 99 11.99 14.32 12.28
C LYS A 99 11.97 13.32 11.12
N VAL A 100 12.49 12.11 11.32
CA VAL A 100 12.59 11.10 10.24
C VAL A 100 11.71 9.88 10.51
N LEU A 101 11.83 9.28 11.71
CA LEU A 101 11.15 8.03 11.98
C LEU A 101 9.65 8.22 12.28
N VAL A 102 9.27 9.26 13.03
CA VAL A 102 7.85 9.54 13.33
C VAL A 102 7.03 9.76 12.06
N PRO A 103 7.37 10.68 11.14
CA PRO A 103 6.60 10.86 9.91
C PRO A 103 6.56 9.62 9.01
N ARG A 104 7.65 8.86 8.99
CA ARG A 104 7.73 7.61 8.20
C ARG A 104 6.80 6.53 8.74
N LEU A 105 6.66 6.43 10.05
CA LEU A 105 5.96 5.34 10.74
C LEU A 105 4.55 5.70 11.20
N GLU A 106 4.13 6.96 11.10
CA GLU A 106 2.81 7.44 11.52
C GLU A 106 1.67 6.66 10.85
N ASN A 107 1.80 6.39 9.56
CA ASN A 107 0.78 5.67 8.79
C ASN A 107 0.88 4.13 8.90
N CYS A 108 1.79 3.61 9.70
CA CYS A 108 1.94 2.17 9.87
C CYS A 108 0.84 1.60 10.78
N ASN A 109 -0.03 0.76 10.22
CA ASN A 109 -1.09 0.05 10.94
C ASN A 109 -0.59 -1.21 11.66
N TYR A 110 0.70 -1.52 11.53
CA TYR A 110 1.33 -2.71 12.10
C TYR A 110 2.41 -2.32 13.11
N SER A 111 3.14 -3.33 13.61
CA SER A 111 4.34 -3.09 14.41
C SER A 111 5.38 -2.30 13.62
N TYR A 112 6.11 -1.40 14.28
CA TYR A 112 7.14 -0.57 13.66
C TYR A 112 8.42 -1.31 13.36
N THR A 113 8.61 -2.45 13.99
CA THR A 113 9.80 -3.29 13.85
C THR A 113 9.48 -4.65 13.23
N ARG A 114 10.46 -5.23 12.54
CA ARG A 114 10.43 -6.62 12.07
C ARG A 114 11.58 -7.39 12.69
N LEU A 115 11.33 -8.64 13.01
CA LEU A 115 12.33 -9.55 13.56
C LEU A 115 12.41 -10.79 12.67
N TYR A 116 13.57 -11.01 12.07
CA TYR A 116 13.85 -12.16 11.23
C TYR A 116 14.85 -13.08 11.90
N LYS A 117 14.75 -14.38 11.63
CA LYS A 117 15.77 -15.34 12.02
C LYS A 117 16.94 -15.21 11.06
N ALA A 118 18.15 -14.97 11.59
CA ALA A 118 19.35 -15.00 10.79
C ALA A 118 19.86 -16.45 10.61
N PRO A 119 20.58 -16.73 9.52
CA PRO A 119 21.29 -17.99 9.37
C PRO A 119 22.28 -18.17 10.51
N ARG A 120 22.53 -19.42 10.88
CA ARG A 120 23.49 -19.75 11.95
C ARG A 120 24.87 -19.95 11.34
N ASP A 121 25.87 -19.32 11.93
CA ASP A 121 27.28 -19.51 11.52
C ASP A 121 27.80 -20.89 11.89
N TYR A 122 27.23 -21.49 12.95
CA TYR A 122 27.61 -22.79 13.46
C TYR A 122 26.37 -23.63 13.78
N PRO A 123 26.35 -24.94 13.51
CA PRO A 123 25.20 -25.81 13.72
C PRO A 123 24.88 -26.09 15.21
N GLY A 124 25.21 -25.15 16.10
CA GLY A 124 24.95 -25.25 17.53
C GLY A 124 23.55 -24.77 17.92
N MET A 125 22.96 -25.40 18.95
CA MET A 125 21.61 -25.09 19.43
C MET A 125 21.55 -23.78 20.25
N TYR A 126 22.66 -23.28 20.74
CA TYR A 126 22.71 -22.24 21.77
C TYR A 126 22.75 -20.80 21.28
N TYR A 127 23.15 -20.55 20.03
CA TYR A 127 23.38 -19.20 19.51
C TYR A 127 22.42 -18.86 18.37
N ARG A 128 21.19 -18.54 18.73
CA ARG A 128 20.21 -18.06 17.75
C ARG A 128 20.48 -16.60 17.45
N LYS A 129 20.86 -16.28 16.23
CA LYS A 129 20.95 -14.92 15.72
C LYS A 129 19.62 -14.48 15.11
N SER A 130 19.39 -13.19 15.13
CA SER A 130 18.23 -12.57 14.52
C SER A 130 18.59 -11.19 13.98
N VAL A 131 17.89 -10.77 12.94
CA VAL A 131 17.97 -9.44 12.39
C VAL A 131 16.76 -8.66 12.85
N LEU A 132 17.01 -7.57 13.55
CA LEU A 132 16.00 -6.61 13.96
C LEU A 132 16.07 -5.39 13.06
N GLU A 133 14.95 -5.04 12.43
CA GLU A 133 14.89 -3.89 11.54
C GLU A 133 13.67 -3.01 11.81
N LEU A 134 13.79 -1.71 11.48
CA LEU A 134 12.68 -0.78 11.41
C LEU A 134 11.99 -0.89 10.04
N ARG A 135 10.67 -0.74 10.01
CA ARG A 135 9.92 -0.70 8.74
C ARG A 135 10.24 0.58 7.97
N GLY A 136 10.19 0.46 6.64
CA GLY A 136 10.47 1.58 5.75
C GLY A 136 11.95 1.99 5.71
N ASN A 137 12.86 1.12 6.14
CA ASN A 137 14.29 1.36 6.04
C ASN A 137 14.76 1.36 4.56
N PRO A 138 15.88 2.02 4.23
CA PRO A 138 16.37 2.13 2.86
C PRO A 138 17.02 0.84 2.32
N TYR A 139 17.15 -0.19 3.15
CA TYR A 139 17.81 -1.44 2.75
C TYR A 139 16.87 -2.36 1.95
N PRO A 140 17.39 -3.21 1.06
CA PRO A 140 16.60 -4.19 0.36
C PRO A 140 15.93 -5.17 1.33
N THR A 141 14.80 -5.75 0.92
CA THR A 141 14.06 -6.72 1.72
C THR A 141 14.88 -7.98 1.99
N LEU A 142 14.89 -8.45 3.24
CA LEU A 142 15.62 -9.67 3.63
C LEU A 142 14.97 -10.94 3.11
N VAL A 143 13.64 -10.96 3.08
CA VAL A 143 12.87 -12.06 2.51
C VAL A 143 12.39 -11.62 1.16
N THR A 144 12.93 -12.20 0.12
CA THR A 144 12.43 -12.03 -1.23
C THR A 144 11.27 -13.01 -1.42
N ASP A 145 10.09 -12.51 -1.75
CA ASP A 145 8.98 -13.34 -2.18
C ASP A 145 9.32 -13.91 -3.56
N PHE A 146 10.00 -15.06 -3.59
CA PHE A 146 10.33 -15.74 -4.85
C PHE A 146 9.11 -16.11 -5.68
N THR A 147 7.93 -16.17 -5.06
CA THR A 147 6.65 -16.40 -5.73
C THR A 147 6.09 -15.14 -6.36
N ASN A 148 6.51 -13.97 -5.94
CA ASN A 148 6.02 -12.69 -6.45
C ASN A 148 7.08 -11.99 -7.31
N ASN A 149 7.22 -12.48 -8.54
CA ASN A 149 8.16 -11.95 -9.53
C ASN A 149 7.66 -10.69 -10.24
N ARG A 150 6.53 -10.11 -9.82
CA ARG A 150 5.90 -8.96 -10.50
C ARG A 150 6.79 -7.73 -10.57
N ASN A 151 7.63 -7.52 -9.56
CA ASN A 151 8.52 -6.36 -9.48
C ASN A 151 9.84 -6.53 -10.22
N LEU A 152 10.08 -7.68 -10.85
CA LEU A 152 11.23 -7.86 -11.73
C LEU A 152 11.02 -7.05 -13.01
N ILE A 153 12.05 -6.35 -13.46
CA ILE A 153 11.98 -5.40 -14.57
C ILE A 153 11.39 -6.02 -15.84
N HIS A 154 11.79 -7.24 -16.17
CA HIS A 154 11.25 -7.96 -17.33
C HIS A 154 9.75 -8.29 -17.18
N ASN A 155 9.26 -8.59 -15.98
CA ASN A 155 7.84 -8.83 -15.76
C ASN A 155 7.03 -7.54 -15.79
N VAL A 156 7.58 -6.43 -15.29
CA VAL A 156 6.97 -5.11 -15.41
C VAL A 156 6.83 -4.71 -16.87
N LEU A 157 7.90 -4.89 -17.67
CA LEU A 157 7.86 -4.60 -19.11
C LEU A 157 6.86 -5.48 -19.85
N LEU A 158 6.78 -6.78 -19.51
CA LEU A 158 5.79 -7.70 -20.10
C LEU A 158 4.36 -7.31 -19.71
N ASP A 159 4.12 -6.88 -18.50
CA ASP A 159 2.79 -6.43 -18.06
C ASP A 159 2.35 -5.14 -18.75
N GLU A 160 3.26 -4.20 -18.98
CA GLU A 160 2.97 -3.00 -19.78
C GLU A 160 2.72 -3.35 -21.24
N ALA A 161 3.55 -4.18 -21.86
CA ALA A 161 3.33 -4.64 -23.22
C ALA A 161 1.97 -5.36 -23.40
N ARG A 162 1.55 -6.16 -22.41
CA ARG A 162 0.22 -6.78 -22.40
C ARG A 162 -0.91 -5.76 -22.29
N LYS A 163 -0.72 -4.69 -21.51
CA LYS A 163 -1.71 -3.62 -21.40
C LYS A 163 -1.86 -2.87 -22.71
N ASP A 164 -0.73 -2.55 -23.36
CA ASP A 164 -0.73 -1.84 -24.64
C ASP A 164 -1.40 -2.70 -25.73
N TYR A 165 -1.06 -3.96 -25.83
CA TYR A 165 -1.73 -4.89 -26.77
C TYR A 165 -3.25 -4.97 -26.53
N ARG A 166 -3.69 -5.00 -25.27
CA ARG A 166 -5.13 -4.97 -24.96
C ARG A 166 -5.80 -3.68 -25.39
N ARG A 167 -5.13 -2.52 -25.20
CA ARG A 167 -5.65 -1.22 -25.65
C ARG A 167 -5.79 -1.18 -27.17
N GLU A 168 -4.79 -1.65 -27.91
CA GLU A 168 -4.83 -1.73 -29.38
C GLU A 168 -5.96 -2.61 -29.84
N ARG A 169 -6.11 -3.80 -29.25
CA ARG A 169 -7.20 -4.73 -29.61
C ARG A 169 -8.57 -4.17 -29.28
N LEU A 170 -8.72 -3.49 -28.16
CA LEU A 170 -9.98 -2.84 -27.81
C LEU A 170 -10.30 -1.68 -28.75
N ALA A 171 -9.30 -0.91 -29.15
CA ALA A 171 -9.47 0.16 -30.13
C ALA A 171 -9.86 -0.39 -31.51
N GLU A 172 -9.23 -1.47 -31.97
CA GLU A 172 -9.60 -2.15 -33.23
C GLU A 172 -11.05 -2.67 -33.20
N LEU A 173 -11.45 -3.28 -32.07
CA LEU A 173 -12.83 -3.77 -31.90
C LEU A 173 -13.84 -2.62 -31.87
N ALA A 174 -13.54 -1.54 -31.17
CA ALA A 174 -14.38 -0.36 -31.13
C ALA A 174 -14.55 0.26 -32.51
N ASN A 175 -13.47 0.36 -33.28
CA ASN A 175 -13.52 0.85 -34.67
C ASN A 175 -14.35 -0.04 -35.58
N LYS A 176 -14.27 -1.37 -35.43
CA LYS A 176 -15.11 -2.33 -36.21
C LYS A 176 -16.58 -2.18 -35.86
N ILE A 177 -16.91 -2.11 -34.55
CA ILE A 177 -18.29 -1.92 -34.11
C ILE A 177 -18.85 -0.58 -34.62
N ALA A 178 -18.05 0.49 -34.57
CA ALA A 178 -18.45 1.79 -35.09
C ALA A 178 -18.67 1.77 -36.62
N ALA A 179 -17.82 1.04 -37.37
CA ALA A 179 -18.01 0.88 -38.80
C ALA A 179 -19.26 0.06 -39.11
N GLU A 180 -19.50 -1.04 -38.41
CA GLU A 180 -20.70 -1.88 -38.58
C GLU A 180 -21.98 -1.12 -38.22
N SER A 181 -21.96 -0.29 -37.18
CA SER A 181 -23.11 0.56 -36.79
C SER A 181 -23.40 1.61 -37.87
N ALA A 182 -22.36 2.26 -38.40
CA ALA A 182 -22.50 3.24 -39.48
C ALA A 182 -23.01 2.62 -40.79
N GLU A 183 -22.60 1.38 -41.12
CA GLU A 183 -23.13 0.65 -42.25
C GLU A 183 -24.60 0.23 -42.07
N ASN A 184 -24.97 -0.15 -40.86
CA ASN A 184 -26.34 -0.50 -40.54
C ASN A 184 -27.28 0.73 -40.55
N GLU A 185 -26.81 1.87 -40.11
CA GLU A 185 -27.54 3.16 -40.19
C GLU A 185 -27.77 3.55 -41.66
N LYS A 186 -26.74 3.50 -42.50
CA LYS A 186 -26.86 3.76 -43.95
C LYS A 186 -27.82 2.78 -44.65
N LYS A 187 -27.83 1.51 -44.26
CA LYS A 187 -28.78 0.53 -44.79
C LYS A 187 -30.21 0.80 -44.33
N ALA A 188 -30.38 1.25 -43.11
CA ALA A 188 -31.69 1.63 -42.58
C ALA A 188 -32.25 2.88 -43.25
N GLU A 189 -31.41 3.89 -43.51
CA GLU A 189 -31.79 5.09 -44.27
C GLU A 189 -32.12 4.75 -45.73
N ALA A 190 -31.32 3.90 -46.42
CA ALA A 190 -31.58 3.47 -47.78
C ALA A 190 -32.88 2.63 -47.94
N VAL A 191 -33.33 1.94 -46.88
CA VAL A 191 -34.58 1.20 -46.85
C VAL A 191 -35.80 2.11 -46.53
N SER A 192 -35.56 3.22 -45.89
CA SER A 192 -36.62 4.17 -45.53
C SER A 192 -36.99 5.13 -46.70
N GLU A 193 -36.07 5.53 -47.55
CA GLU A 193 -36.32 6.47 -48.64
C GLU A 193 -37.28 5.94 -49.73
N PRO A 194 -37.24 4.67 -50.23
CA PRO A 194 -38.18 4.21 -51.26
C PRO A 194 -39.63 4.05 -50.74
N LYS A 195 -39.85 3.89 -49.44
CA LYS A 195 -41.23 3.74 -48.91
C LYS A 195 -41.95 5.05 -48.69
N ILE A 196 -41.24 6.12 -48.47
CA ILE A 196 -41.86 7.46 -48.30
C ILE A 196 -42.29 8.01 -49.63
N THR A 197 -41.53 7.84 -50.71
CA THR A 197 -41.88 8.24 -52.08
C THR A 197 -43.08 7.46 -52.63
N GLU A 198 -43.16 6.14 -52.39
CA GLU A 198 -44.32 5.34 -52.83
C GLU A 198 -45.61 5.67 -52.05
N GLN A 199 -45.52 6.01 -50.79
CA GLN A 199 -46.70 6.41 -49.99
C GLN A 199 -47.22 7.80 -50.35
N VAL A 200 -46.32 8.74 -50.68
CA VAL A 200 -46.74 10.09 -51.13
C VAL A 200 -47.37 10.03 -52.52
N VAL A 201 -46.80 9.31 -53.47
CA VAL A 201 -47.39 9.15 -54.82
C VAL A 201 -48.74 8.43 -54.79
N ASN A 202 -48.89 7.39 -53.94
CA ASN A 202 -50.19 6.69 -53.76
C ASN A 202 -51.24 7.52 -53.02
N SER A 203 -50.82 8.47 -52.16
CA SER A 203 -51.77 9.40 -51.47
C SER A 203 -52.25 10.52 -52.39
N GLU A 204 -51.40 11.02 -53.27
CA GLU A 204 -51.75 12.04 -54.26
C GLU A 204 -52.70 11.48 -55.37
N SER A 205 -52.36 10.29 -55.92
CA SER A 205 -53.25 9.62 -56.90
C SER A 205 -54.62 9.23 -56.35
N LYS A 206 -54.72 8.93 -55.05
CA LYS A 206 -55.99 8.64 -54.37
C LYS A 206 -56.82 9.89 -54.04
N ALA A 207 -56.16 11.04 -53.86
CA ALA A 207 -56.85 12.35 -53.68
C ALA A 207 -57.43 12.89 -55.00
N GLU A 208 -56.70 12.71 -56.11
CA GLU A 208 -57.22 13.12 -57.44
C GLU A 208 -58.37 12.24 -57.90
N LEU A 209 -58.40 10.95 -57.68
CA LEU A 209 -59.53 10.06 -58.00
C LEU A 209 -60.78 10.36 -57.15
N LYS A 210 -60.68 10.83 -55.95
CA LYS A 210 -61.79 11.24 -55.12
C LYS A 210 -62.34 12.64 -55.48
N GLY A 211 -61.50 13.51 -56.05
CA GLY A 211 -61.90 14.83 -56.57
C GLY A 211 -62.74 14.73 -57.84
N VAL A 212 -62.50 13.75 -58.72
CA VAL A 212 -63.25 13.56 -59.96
C VAL A 212 -64.61 12.91 -59.73
N GLU A 213 -64.76 12.00 -58.74
CA GLU A 213 -66.05 11.40 -58.39
C GLU A 213 -67.06 12.37 -57.73
N GLN A 214 -66.61 13.50 -57.18
CA GLN A 214 -67.51 14.52 -56.58
C GLN A 214 -68.03 15.56 -57.57
N VAL A 215 -67.47 15.67 -58.76
CA VAL A 215 -67.91 16.57 -59.82
C VAL A 215 -69.01 15.98 -60.72
N GLU A 216 -69.19 14.69 -60.74
CA GLU A 216 -70.16 13.97 -61.51
C GLU A 216 -71.55 13.74 -60.82
N LYS A 217 -71.71 14.26 -59.61
CA LYS A 217 -72.97 14.17 -58.83
C LYS A 217 -73.53 15.53 -58.40
N VAL A 218 -73.52 16.51 -59.27
CA VAL A 218 -74.33 17.74 -59.10
C VAL A 218 -75.22 17.93 -60.32
#